data_eb4b80602725030a2db278245d67b80d
#
_entry.id   eb4b80602725030a2db278245d67b80d
#
_cell.length_a   1.000
_cell.length_b   1.000
_cell.length_c   1.000
_cell.angle_alpha   90.00
_cell.angle_beta   90.00
_cell.angle_gamma   90.00
#
_symmetry.space_group_name_H-M   'P 1'
#
loop_
_entity.id
_entity.type
_entity.pdbx_description
1 polymer ?
#
loop_
_entity_poly.entity_id
_entity_poly.type
_entity_poly.pdbx_seq_one_letter_code
_entity_poly.pdbx_strand_id
1 'polypeptide(L)'
;MTKRPLNLVVRSYDHLLPLACGDIQPEGLDLNLDRHTDMREFMTNPAFDAGEMSFSQYVIRTSQGERALVGLPIFVMRGFRHRCMFVRRDSELTTMQDLVGKRVGTNAWPDSGSTWHRAALR
;
A
#
# COMPACT_ATOMS: atom_id res chain seq x y z
N MET A 1 -24.32 -10.56 -21.18
CA MET A 1 -23.09 -11.30 -20.81
C MET A 1 -23.08 -11.47 -19.30
N THR A 2 -22.78 -12.66 -18.79
CA THR A 2 -22.66 -12.91 -17.35
C THR A 2 -21.40 -12.20 -16.85
N LYS A 3 -21.53 -11.32 -15.86
CA LYS A 3 -20.39 -10.66 -15.23
C LYS A 3 -19.58 -11.68 -14.41
N ARG A 4 -18.25 -11.53 -14.42
CA ARG A 4 -17.37 -12.37 -13.62
C ARG A 4 -17.22 -11.75 -12.22
N PRO A 5 -17.48 -12.51 -11.15
CA PRO A 5 -17.26 -12.00 -9.79
C PRO A 5 -15.77 -11.74 -9.54
N LEU A 6 -15.47 -10.67 -8.80
CA LEU A 6 -14.12 -10.29 -8.37
C LEU A 6 -14.17 -9.71 -6.97
N ASN A 7 -13.53 -10.37 -6.01
CA ASN A 7 -13.37 -9.89 -4.64
C ASN A 7 -12.03 -9.18 -4.51
N LEU A 8 -12.08 -7.87 -4.32
CA LEU A 8 -10.91 -6.99 -4.24
C LEU A 8 -10.81 -6.36 -2.85
N VAL A 9 -9.69 -6.56 -2.17
CA VAL A 9 -9.39 -5.89 -0.90
C VAL A 9 -8.41 -4.74 -1.11
N VAL A 10 -8.79 -3.55 -0.67
CA VAL A 10 -7.97 -2.33 -0.74
C VAL A 10 -8.22 -1.47 0.49
N ARG A 11 -7.33 -0.53 0.77
CA ARG A 11 -7.58 0.48 1.79
C ARG A 11 -8.70 1.45 1.36
N SER A 12 -9.30 2.07 2.37
CA SER A 12 -10.31 3.10 2.14
C SER A 12 -9.64 4.39 1.66
N TYR A 13 -9.70 4.63 0.35
CA TYR A 13 -9.24 5.86 -0.29
C TYR A 13 -10.41 6.63 -0.86
N ASP A 14 -10.40 7.96 -0.72
CA ASP A 14 -11.48 8.82 -1.20
C ASP A 14 -11.72 8.71 -2.72
N HIS A 15 -10.66 8.56 -3.49
CA HIS A 15 -10.75 8.41 -4.94
C HIS A 15 -11.32 7.05 -5.40
N LEU A 16 -11.48 6.09 -4.50
CA LEU A 16 -12.17 4.82 -4.76
C LEU A 16 -13.64 4.85 -4.35
N LEU A 17 -14.14 5.96 -3.77
CA LEU A 17 -15.54 6.07 -3.36
C LEU A 17 -16.53 5.82 -4.50
N PRO A 18 -16.34 6.33 -5.73
CA PRO A 18 -17.27 6.05 -6.82
C PRO A 18 -17.43 4.56 -7.14
N LEU A 19 -16.33 3.79 -7.04
CA LEU A 19 -16.40 2.32 -7.17
C LEU A 19 -17.12 1.68 -5.98
N ALA A 20 -16.86 2.17 -4.77
CA ALA A 20 -17.44 1.63 -3.55
C ALA A 20 -18.94 1.92 -3.41
N CYS A 21 -19.40 3.07 -3.91
CA CYS A 21 -20.82 3.46 -3.92
C CYS A 21 -21.58 2.92 -5.14
N GLY A 22 -20.88 2.31 -6.10
CA GLY A 22 -21.50 1.78 -7.32
C GLY A 22 -21.77 2.82 -8.41
N ASP A 23 -21.31 4.07 -8.24
CA ASP A 23 -21.41 5.12 -9.26
C ASP A 23 -20.63 4.79 -10.53
N ILE A 24 -19.55 4.05 -10.38
CA ILE A 24 -18.74 3.50 -11.46
C ILE A 24 -18.66 2.00 -11.28
N GLN A 25 -18.90 1.25 -12.34
CA GLN A 25 -18.78 -0.21 -12.34
C GLN A 25 -17.86 -0.66 -13.47
N PRO A 26 -16.92 -1.58 -13.22
CA PRO A 26 -16.07 -2.12 -14.26
C PRO A 26 -16.90 -2.97 -15.24
N GLU A 27 -16.62 -2.82 -16.52
CA GLU A 27 -17.28 -3.59 -17.56
C GLU A 27 -16.91 -5.08 -17.43
N GLY A 28 -17.88 -5.95 -17.52
CA GLY A 28 -17.67 -7.41 -17.50
C GLY A 28 -17.37 -8.01 -16.14
N LEU A 29 -17.24 -7.19 -15.09
CA LEU A 29 -16.96 -7.64 -13.71
C LEU A 29 -18.14 -7.32 -12.78
N ASP A 30 -18.33 -8.22 -11.83
CA ASP A 30 -19.17 -8.01 -10.65
C ASP A 30 -18.23 -7.80 -9.45
N LEU A 31 -17.92 -6.52 -9.19
CA LEU A 31 -16.88 -6.14 -8.23
C LEU A 31 -17.43 -6.07 -6.82
N ASN A 32 -16.90 -6.92 -5.94
CA ASN A 32 -17.06 -6.80 -4.49
C ASN A 32 -15.81 -6.12 -3.91
N LEU A 33 -15.94 -4.86 -3.50
CA LEU A 33 -14.84 -4.06 -2.99
C LEU A 33 -14.85 -4.05 -1.46
N ASP A 34 -13.92 -4.78 -0.85
CA ASP A 34 -13.70 -4.77 0.59
C ASP A 34 -12.68 -3.67 0.96
N ARG A 35 -13.07 -2.75 1.85
CA ARG A 35 -12.24 -1.64 2.35
C ARG A 35 -12.03 -1.68 3.86
N HIS A 36 -12.47 -2.73 4.51
CA HIS A 36 -12.48 -2.87 5.97
C HIS A 36 -11.51 -3.95 6.45
N THR A 37 -11.35 -5.02 5.69
CA THR A 37 -10.41 -6.08 5.99
C THR A 37 -8.97 -5.59 5.87
N ASP A 38 -8.10 -6.07 6.74
CA ASP A 38 -6.67 -5.77 6.65
C ASP A 38 -6.12 -6.31 5.31
N MET A 39 -5.64 -5.41 4.46
CA MET A 39 -5.11 -5.78 3.14
C MET A 39 -3.99 -6.83 3.20
N ARG A 40 -3.36 -7.05 4.38
CA ARG A 40 -2.36 -8.10 4.57
C ARG A 40 -2.96 -9.50 4.51
N GLU A 41 -4.25 -9.63 4.78
CA GLU A 41 -4.97 -10.89 4.68
C GLU A 41 -5.14 -11.38 3.24
N PHE A 42 -5.03 -10.49 2.26
CA PHE A 42 -5.11 -10.85 0.85
C PHE A 42 -4.26 -12.07 0.48
N MET A 43 -3.07 -12.19 1.07
CA MET A 43 -2.13 -13.29 0.77
C MET A 43 -2.53 -14.64 1.36
N THR A 44 -3.36 -14.65 2.37
CA THR A 44 -3.69 -15.85 3.15
C THR A 44 -5.17 -16.21 3.13
N ASN A 45 -6.01 -15.27 2.73
CA ASN A 45 -7.44 -15.46 2.67
C ASN A 45 -7.90 -15.75 1.22
N PRO A 46 -8.30 -17.00 0.92
CA PRO A 46 -8.70 -17.40 -0.43
C PRO A 46 -10.00 -16.75 -0.91
N ALA A 47 -10.69 -15.99 -0.06
CA ALA A 47 -11.88 -15.26 -0.44
C ALA A 47 -11.58 -14.07 -1.36
N PHE A 48 -10.32 -13.60 -1.41
CA PHE A 48 -9.91 -12.48 -2.22
C PHE A 48 -9.21 -12.95 -3.50
N ASP A 49 -9.67 -12.44 -4.64
CA ASP A 49 -9.05 -12.68 -5.95
C ASP A 49 -7.93 -11.67 -6.24
N ALA A 50 -8.04 -10.47 -5.68
CA ALA A 50 -7.07 -9.39 -5.86
C ALA A 50 -6.97 -8.52 -4.60
N GLY A 51 -5.84 -7.82 -4.45
CA GLY A 51 -5.66 -6.95 -3.30
C GLY A 51 -4.54 -5.92 -3.48
N GLU A 52 -4.61 -4.87 -2.68
CA GLU A 52 -3.52 -3.91 -2.58
C GLU A 52 -2.35 -4.52 -1.80
N MET A 53 -1.16 -4.35 -2.32
CA MET A 53 0.07 -4.79 -1.66
C MET A 53 1.11 -3.68 -1.64
N SER A 54 1.96 -3.69 -0.61
CA SER A 54 3.16 -2.84 -0.60
C SER A 54 4.08 -3.19 -1.76
N PHE A 55 4.41 -2.21 -2.59
CA PHE A 55 5.25 -2.44 -3.77
C PHE A 55 6.63 -3.00 -3.42
N SER A 56 7.24 -2.53 -2.33
CA SER A 56 8.53 -3.09 -1.88
C SER A 56 8.41 -4.56 -1.45
N GLN A 57 7.32 -4.94 -0.80
CA GLN A 57 7.08 -6.35 -0.47
C GLN A 57 6.88 -7.20 -1.73
N TYR A 58 6.15 -6.69 -2.72
CA TYR A 58 6.02 -7.37 -4.01
C TYR A 58 7.38 -7.60 -4.68
N VAL A 59 8.22 -6.56 -4.71
CA VAL A 59 9.58 -6.66 -5.28
C VAL A 59 10.43 -7.69 -4.53
N ILE A 60 10.42 -7.67 -3.19
CA ILE A 60 11.16 -8.63 -2.36
C ILE A 60 10.72 -10.08 -2.68
N ARG A 61 9.42 -10.36 -2.66
CA ARG A 61 8.89 -11.69 -2.95
C ARG A 61 9.26 -12.17 -4.36
N THR A 62 9.10 -11.29 -5.34
CA THR A 62 9.47 -11.60 -6.73
C THR A 62 10.97 -11.88 -6.88
N SER A 63 11.84 -11.13 -6.18
CA SER A 63 13.28 -11.36 -6.18
C SER A 63 13.69 -12.70 -5.53
N GLN A 64 12.87 -13.18 -4.60
CA GLN A 64 13.03 -14.49 -3.95
C GLN A 64 12.45 -15.65 -4.78
N GLY A 65 11.94 -15.36 -5.97
CA GLY A 65 11.41 -16.37 -6.89
C GLY A 65 9.93 -16.68 -6.70
N GLU A 66 9.21 -15.99 -5.82
CA GLU A 66 7.77 -16.16 -5.68
C GLU A 66 7.03 -15.70 -6.94
N ARG A 67 6.12 -16.56 -7.44
CA ARG A 67 5.36 -16.32 -8.68
C ARG A 67 3.84 -16.49 -8.49
N ALA A 68 3.38 -16.59 -7.24
CA ALA A 68 1.97 -16.76 -6.92
C ALA A 68 1.15 -15.50 -7.24
N LEU A 69 1.80 -14.34 -7.32
CA LEU A 69 1.17 -13.06 -7.58
C LEU A 69 1.59 -12.46 -8.92
N VAL A 70 0.64 -11.83 -9.59
CA VAL A 70 0.89 -10.98 -10.75
C VAL A 70 0.63 -9.53 -10.36
N GLY A 71 1.65 -8.68 -10.46
CA GLY A 71 1.51 -7.25 -10.23
C GLY A 71 0.79 -6.56 -11.37
N LEU A 72 -0.32 -5.90 -11.07
CA LEU A 72 -0.99 -5.01 -12.02
C LEU A 72 -0.40 -3.60 -11.92
N PRO A 73 -0.21 -2.86 -13.03
CA PRO A 73 0.36 -1.52 -13.03
C PRO A 73 -0.66 -0.46 -12.55
N ILE A 74 -1.38 -0.77 -11.49
CA ILE A 74 -2.39 0.10 -10.87
C ILE A 74 -1.89 0.50 -9.49
N PHE A 75 -1.51 1.77 -9.34
CA PHE A 75 -0.98 2.30 -8.09
C PHE A 75 -2.07 3.08 -7.37
N VAL A 76 -2.81 2.39 -6.51
CA VAL A 76 -3.94 2.98 -5.75
C VAL A 76 -3.50 4.00 -4.70
N MET A 77 -2.26 3.90 -4.19
CA MET A 77 -1.69 4.87 -3.27
C MET A 77 -0.40 5.45 -3.83
N ARG A 78 -0.41 6.76 -4.09
CA ARG A 78 0.75 7.53 -4.54
C ARG A 78 0.94 8.77 -3.67
N GLY A 79 2.17 9.06 -3.30
CA GLY A 79 2.48 10.25 -2.51
C GLY A 79 3.97 10.40 -2.24
N PHE A 80 4.39 11.67 -2.09
CA PHE A 80 5.76 11.99 -1.70
C PHE A 80 5.99 11.61 -0.22
N ARG A 81 6.94 10.72 0.04
CA ARG A 81 7.22 10.20 1.38
C ARG A 81 7.90 11.20 2.30
N HIS A 82 8.55 12.22 1.75
CA HIS A 82 9.19 13.28 2.55
C HIS A 82 8.21 13.95 3.52
N ARG A 83 6.95 14.16 3.13
CA ARG A 83 5.90 14.72 3.98
C ARG A 83 5.45 13.81 5.12
N CYS A 84 5.92 12.58 5.17
CA CYS A 84 5.57 11.59 6.19
C CYS A 84 6.66 11.44 7.25
N MET A 85 7.65 12.33 7.27
CA MET A 85 8.62 12.43 8.34
C MET A 85 8.16 13.49 9.34
N PHE A 86 8.08 13.10 10.59
CA PHE A 86 7.56 13.95 11.66
C PHE A 86 8.54 13.98 12.82
N VAL A 87 8.64 15.11 13.45
CA VAL A 87 9.31 15.30 14.74
C VAL A 87 8.30 15.84 15.76
N ARG A 88 8.60 15.69 17.02
CA ARG A 88 7.77 16.31 18.06
C ARG A 88 7.81 17.83 17.90
N ARG A 89 6.72 18.50 18.25
CA ARG A 89 6.60 19.97 18.13
C ARG A 89 7.66 20.73 18.93
N ASP A 90 8.06 20.16 20.09
CA ASP A 90 9.07 20.68 21.01
C ASP A 90 10.48 20.17 20.69
N SER A 91 10.70 19.58 19.54
CA SER A 91 12.00 19.06 19.11
C SER A 91 12.89 20.20 18.58
N GLU A 92 14.17 20.12 18.89
CA GLU A 92 15.21 21.00 18.32
C GLU A 92 15.66 20.54 16.93
N LEU A 93 15.14 19.40 16.41
CA LEU A 93 15.48 18.87 15.10
C LEU A 93 14.80 19.69 14.01
N THR A 94 15.59 20.35 13.18
CA THR A 94 15.10 21.24 12.10
C THR A 94 15.53 20.76 10.71
N THR A 95 16.58 19.98 10.63
CA THR A 95 17.15 19.48 9.39
C THR A 95 17.35 17.96 9.44
N MET A 96 17.59 17.34 8.30
CA MET A 96 17.90 15.90 8.22
C MET A 96 19.24 15.58 8.88
N GLN A 97 20.20 16.51 8.88
CA GLN A 97 21.52 16.36 9.51
C GLN A 97 21.41 16.23 11.01
N ASP A 98 20.42 16.84 11.64
CA ASP A 98 20.20 16.75 13.08
C ASP A 98 19.80 15.32 13.52
N LEU A 99 19.43 14.45 12.57
CA LEU A 99 19.11 13.05 12.81
C LEU A 99 20.34 12.15 12.94
N VAL A 100 21.53 12.63 12.62
CA VAL A 100 22.77 11.83 12.75
C VAL A 100 22.95 11.37 14.19
N GLY A 101 23.10 10.08 14.39
CA GLY A 101 23.23 9.46 15.71
C GLY A 101 21.93 9.36 16.52
N LYS A 102 20.79 9.79 15.98
CA LYS A 102 19.48 9.69 16.67
C LYS A 102 18.77 8.39 16.32
N ARG A 103 17.85 7.98 17.19
CA ARG A 103 16.96 6.87 16.94
C ARG A 103 15.74 7.36 16.15
N VAL A 104 15.52 6.78 14.98
CA VAL A 104 14.38 7.08 14.11
C VAL A 104 13.41 5.91 14.14
N GLY A 105 12.17 6.17 14.50
CA GLY A 105 11.09 5.19 14.45
C GLY A 105 10.57 5.04 13.03
N THR A 106 10.27 3.82 12.63
CA THR A 106 9.61 3.52 11.36
C THR A 106 8.54 2.45 11.57
N ASN A 107 7.64 2.32 10.61
CA ASN A 107 6.66 1.27 10.54
C ASN A 107 7.33 -0.10 10.22
N ALA A 108 6.64 -1.01 9.60
CA ALA A 108 7.21 -2.30 9.20
C ALA A 108 8.40 -2.12 8.26
N TRP A 109 9.50 -2.82 8.53
CA TRP A 109 10.75 -2.70 7.77
C TRP A 109 10.60 -2.92 6.25
N PRO A 110 9.81 -3.91 5.76
CA PRO A 110 9.67 -4.19 4.33
C PRO A 110 8.69 -3.27 3.60
N ASP A 111 8.01 -2.36 4.29
CA ASP A 111 7.02 -1.48 3.67
C ASP A 111 7.67 -0.43 2.77
N SER A 112 6.99 -0.08 1.68
CA SER A 112 7.46 0.92 0.72
C SER A 112 7.78 2.26 1.37
N GLY A 113 6.95 2.72 2.31
CA GLY A 113 7.20 3.95 3.06
C GLY A 113 8.51 3.90 3.82
N SER A 114 8.74 2.83 4.59
CA SER A 114 9.97 2.62 5.36
C SER A 114 11.20 2.50 4.46
N THR A 115 11.07 1.87 3.30
CA THR A 115 12.14 1.76 2.31
C THR A 115 12.56 3.13 1.77
N TRP A 116 11.60 3.98 1.42
CA TRP A 116 11.86 5.34 0.96
C TRP A 116 12.45 6.24 2.05
N HIS A 117 11.96 6.14 3.30
CA HIS A 117 12.52 6.90 4.41
C HIS A 117 13.99 6.53 4.66
N ARG A 118 14.33 5.25 4.65
CA ARG A 118 15.72 4.81 4.79
C ARG A 118 16.61 5.29 3.64
N ALA A 119 16.07 5.36 2.41
CA ALA A 119 16.83 5.91 1.28
C ALA A 119 17.07 7.42 1.43
N ALA A 120 16.11 8.17 1.96
CA ALA A 120 16.24 9.61 2.20
C ALA A 120 17.19 9.95 3.36
N LEU A 121 17.44 8.99 4.28
CA LEU A 121 18.32 9.15 5.46
C LEU A 121 19.78 8.71 5.18
N ARG A 122 20.11 8.33 3.98
CA ARG A 122 21.48 7.97 3.56
C ARG A 122 22.25 9.18 3.06
#